data_d1681c9ebccd1a18ac2268f578996261
#
_entry.id   d1681c9ebccd1a18ac2268f578996261
#
_cell.length_a   1.000
_cell.length_b   1.000
_cell.length_c   1.000
_cell.angle_alpha   90.00
_cell.angle_beta   90.00
_cell.angle_gamma   90.00
#
_symmetry.space_group_name_H-M   'P 1'
#
loop_
_entity.id
_entity.type
_entity.pdbx_description
1 polymer ?
#
loop_
_entity_poly.entity_id
_entity_poly.type
_entity_poly.pdbx_seq_one_letter_code
_entity_poly.pdbx_strand_id
1 'polypeptide(L)'
;MALQLEVSEVIDRPLAKVFHFFADEHVRNHPRWDPDIQLEQVSEGPIGVGTMIRRVNSRSGKPVEGTMQVTEFEPNRAMGAVIHDGPMEMRSRVLFEAVSDRQTKITMFLDIPSMDESMKGFLVSRLERSARNRKELMESEIQP
;
A
#
# COMPACT_ATOMS: atom_id res chain seq x y z
N MET A 1 -14.37 -16.87 -8.07
CA MET A 1 -14.79 -16.04 -6.93
C MET A 1 -13.77 -14.94 -6.66
N ALA A 2 -14.25 -13.78 -6.27
CA ALA A 2 -13.36 -12.65 -5.97
C ALA A 2 -12.50 -12.94 -4.75
N LEU A 3 -11.23 -12.57 -4.81
CA LEU A 3 -10.30 -12.73 -3.70
C LEU A 3 -10.30 -11.46 -2.86
N GLN A 4 -10.53 -11.62 -1.57
CA GLN A 4 -10.46 -10.52 -0.59
C GLN A 4 -9.44 -10.86 0.47
N LEU A 5 -8.55 -9.90 0.75
CA LEU A 5 -7.46 -10.07 1.70
C LEU A 5 -7.47 -8.97 2.73
N GLU A 6 -7.02 -9.31 3.92
CA GLU A 6 -6.82 -8.34 5.00
C GLU A 6 -5.51 -8.66 5.70
N VAL A 7 -4.64 -7.65 5.83
CA VAL A 7 -3.36 -7.78 6.54
C VAL A 7 -3.21 -6.57 7.44
N SER A 8 -2.80 -6.79 8.69
CA SER A 8 -2.58 -5.70 9.63
C SER A 8 -1.25 -5.83 10.35
N GLU A 9 -0.75 -4.69 10.83
CA GLU A 9 0.49 -4.63 11.61
C GLU A 9 0.44 -3.42 12.52
N VAL A 10 1.23 -3.46 13.59
CA VAL A 10 1.39 -2.31 14.49
C VAL A 10 2.79 -1.75 14.32
N ILE A 11 2.85 -0.45 14.03
CA ILE A 11 4.10 0.29 13.88
C ILE A 11 4.35 1.05 15.17
N ASP A 12 5.54 0.93 15.71
CA ASP A 12 5.92 1.56 16.98
C ASP A 12 6.33 3.03 16.77
N ARG A 13 5.46 3.79 16.10
CA ARG A 13 5.65 5.22 15.75
C ARG A 13 4.31 5.94 15.73
N PRO A 14 4.31 7.27 15.93
CA PRO A 14 3.07 8.06 15.98
C PRO A 14 2.29 8.10 14.68
N LEU A 15 0.98 8.16 14.80
CA LEU A 15 0.04 8.12 13.69
C LEU A 15 0.34 9.12 12.56
N ALA A 16 0.53 10.39 12.90
CA ALA A 16 0.74 11.42 11.87
C ALA A 16 2.02 11.17 11.06
N LYS A 17 3.06 10.69 11.72
CA LYS A 17 4.34 10.40 11.05
C LYS A 17 4.23 9.14 10.18
N VAL A 18 3.52 8.12 10.66
CA VAL A 18 3.29 6.89 9.90
C VAL A 18 2.45 7.19 8.66
N PHE A 19 1.38 7.95 8.82
CA PHE A 19 0.53 8.32 7.68
C PHE A 19 1.32 9.11 6.63
N HIS A 20 2.07 10.11 7.07
CA HIS A 20 2.88 10.92 6.16
C HIS A 20 3.86 10.05 5.35
N PHE A 21 4.57 9.16 6.04
CA PHE A 21 5.55 8.27 5.41
C PHE A 21 4.89 7.32 4.40
N PHE A 22 3.74 6.75 4.76
CA PHE A 22 3.02 5.80 3.92
C PHE A 22 2.28 6.49 2.77
N ALA A 23 1.49 7.52 3.09
CA ALA A 23 0.52 8.07 2.15
C ALA A 23 1.03 9.30 1.41
N ASP A 24 1.49 10.31 2.12
CA ASP A 24 1.98 11.54 1.47
C ASP A 24 3.20 11.25 0.60
N GLU A 25 4.08 10.37 1.05
CA GLU A 25 5.31 10.01 0.34
C GLU A 25 5.24 8.61 -0.27
N HIS A 26 4.04 8.17 -0.65
CA HIS A 26 3.81 6.83 -1.15
C HIS A 26 4.66 6.47 -2.37
N VAL A 27 4.75 7.36 -3.33
CA VAL A 27 5.50 7.12 -4.57
C VAL A 27 6.98 6.91 -4.28
N ARG A 28 7.52 7.67 -3.34
CA ARG A 28 8.92 7.54 -2.93
C ARG A 28 9.18 6.29 -2.11
N ASN A 29 8.28 5.97 -1.18
CA ASN A 29 8.55 4.97 -0.15
C ASN A 29 8.06 3.56 -0.47
N HIS A 30 6.93 3.41 -1.17
CA HIS A 30 6.40 2.07 -1.45
C HIS A 30 7.42 1.14 -2.13
N PRO A 31 8.14 1.58 -3.17
CA PRO A 31 9.17 0.73 -3.79
C PRO A 31 10.30 0.32 -2.86
N ARG A 32 10.47 1.02 -1.75
CA ARG A 32 11.54 0.73 -0.80
C ARG A 32 11.20 -0.45 0.11
N TRP A 33 9.92 -0.66 0.42
CA TRP A 33 9.51 -1.85 1.19
C TRP A 33 8.99 -2.98 0.31
N ASP A 34 8.74 -2.69 -0.97
CA ASP A 34 8.31 -3.69 -1.95
C ASP A 34 9.07 -3.45 -3.25
N PRO A 35 10.30 -4.01 -3.37
CA PRO A 35 11.16 -3.73 -4.52
C PRO A 35 10.64 -4.20 -5.88
N ASP A 36 9.64 -5.08 -5.90
CA ASP A 36 9.01 -5.54 -7.14
C ASP A 36 8.08 -4.49 -7.74
N ILE A 37 7.80 -3.42 -7.01
CA ILE A 37 6.92 -2.35 -7.42
C ILE A 37 7.73 -1.09 -7.71
N GLN A 38 7.47 -0.47 -8.87
CA GLN A 38 8.00 0.84 -9.23
C GLN A 38 6.85 1.80 -9.44
N LEU A 39 6.97 3.02 -8.94
CA LEU A 39 5.92 4.03 -9.01
C LEU A 39 6.47 5.34 -9.55
N GLU A 40 5.66 6.00 -10.39
CA GLU A 40 5.94 7.34 -10.90
C GLU A 40 4.66 8.16 -10.87
N GLN A 41 4.67 9.29 -10.19
CA GLN A 41 3.50 10.15 -10.15
C GLN A 41 3.33 10.87 -11.50
N VAL A 42 2.16 10.68 -12.12
CA VAL A 42 1.85 11.27 -13.42
C VAL A 42 1.19 12.64 -13.24
N SER A 43 0.24 12.75 -12.32
CA SER A 43 -0.43 14.01 -12.05
C SER A 43 0.43 14.88 -11.12
N GLU A 44 0.28 16.19 -11.26
CA GLU A 44 1.06 17.15 -10.45
C GLU A 44 0.46 17.37 -9.07
N GLY A 45 1.30 17.86 -8.16
CA GLY A 45 0.89 18.28 -6.83
C GLY A 45 1.00 17.17 -5.77
N PRO A 46 0.57 17.48 -4.53
CA PRO A 46 0.58 16.50 -3.45
C PRO A 46 -0.36 15.33 -3.76
N ILE A 47 -0.05 14.16 -3.20
CA ILE A 47 -0.93 13.01 -3.35
C ILE A 47 -2.25 13.28 -2.63
N GLY A 48 -3.35 12.99 -3.31
CA GLY A 48 -4.70 13.13 -2.79
C GLY A 48 -5.67 12.41 -3.71
N VAL A 49 -6.97 12.57 -3.46
CA VAL A 49 -8.00 11.96 -4.32
C VAL A 49 -7.82 12.44 -5.75
N GLY A 50 -7.80 11.48 -6.69
CA GLY A 50 -7.62 11.75 -8.11
C GLY A 50 -6.18 11.66 -8.59
N THR A 51 -5.21 11.57 -7.68
CA THR A 51 -3.80 11.42 -8.08
C THR A 51 -3.62 10.16 -8.91
N MET A 52 -2.95 10.32 -10.05
CA MET A 52 -2.65 9.23 -10.97
C MET A 52 -1.18 8.86 -10.88
N ILE A 53 -0.90 7.58 -10.72
CA ILE A 53 0.44 7.05 -10.55
C ILE A 53 0.64 5.94 -11.58
N ARG A 54 1.77 6.00 -12.31
CA ARG A 54 2.19 4.89 -13.17
C ARG A 54 2.83 3.83 -12.28
N ARG A 55 2.47 2.58 -12.53
CA ARG A 55 2.92 1.46 -11.71
C ARG A 55 3.51 0.37 -12.58
N VAL A 56 4.64 -0.19 -12.15
CA VAL A 56 5.24 -1.38 -12.79
C VAL A 56 5.39 -2.44 -11.72
N ASN A 57 4.83 -3.62 -11.98
CA ASN A 57 4.86 -4.76 -11.08
C ASN A 57 5.66 -5.89 -11.70
N SER A 58 6.78 -6.27 -11.07
CA SER A 58 7.68 -7.31 -11.55
C SER A 58 7.62 -8.61 -10.75
N ARG A 59 6.56 -8.80 -9.94
CA ARG A 59 6.41 -9.99 -9.08
C ARG A 59 6.37 -11.30 -9.84
N SER A 60 5.89 -11.29 -11.08
CA SER A 60 5.84 -12.48 -11.93
C SER A 60 7.15 -12.82 -12.61
N GLY A 61 8.19 -11.99 -12.42
CA GLY A 61 9.46 -12.12 -13.11
C GLY A 61 9.56 -11.30 -14.39
N LYS A 62 8.43 -10.75 -14.84
CA LYS A 62 8.39 -9.83 -15.99
C LYS A 62 7.68 -8.55 -15.58
N PRO A 63 8.14 -7.39 -16.06
CA PRO A 63 7.48 -6.13 -15.72
C PRO A 63 6.08 -6.06 -16.36
N VAL A 64 5.08 -5.78 -15.51
CA VAL A 64 3.70 -5.55 -15.94
C VAL A 64 3.40 -4.09 -15.68
N GLU A 65 3.10 -3.33 -16.72
CA GLU A 65 2.77 -1.92 -16.60
C GLU A 65 1.31 -1.73 -16.24
N GLY A 66 1.04 -0.72 -15.43
CA GLY A 66 -0.30 -0.41 -15.00
C GLY A 66 -0.41 0.98 -14.39
N THR A 67 -1.49 1.18 -13.69
CA THR A 67 -1.81 2.46 -13.05
C THR A 67 -2.32 2.26 -11.64
N MET A 68 -2.20 3.31 -10.85
CA MET A 68 -2.80 3.40 -9.53
C MET A 68 -3.46 4.77 -9.43
N GLN A 69 -4.75 4.79 -9.18
CA GLN A 69 -5.49 6.04 -8.98
C GLN A 69 -5.97 6.11 -7.54
N VAL A 70 -5.61 7.18 -6.86
CA VAL A 70 -6.03 7.39 -5.48
C VAL A 70 -7.50 7.78 -5.47
N THR A 71 -8.32 7.02 -4.75
CA THR A 71 -9.77 7.21 -4.67
C THR A 71 -10.25 7.68 -3.30
N GLU A 72 -9.42 7.48 -2.28
CA GLU A 72 -9.72 7.92 -0.92
C GLU A 72 -8.43 8.44 -0.29
N PHE A 73 -8.51 9.59 0.36
CA PHE A 73 -7.35 10.15 1.03
C PHE A 73 -7.83 11.03 2.20
N GLU A 74 -7.82 10.47 3.40
CA GLU A 74 -8.17 11.19 4.62
C GLU A 74 -6.96 11.24 5.54
N PRO A 75 -6.39 12.42 5.79
CA PRO A 75 -5.19 12.55 6.61
C PRO A 75 -5.32 11.83 7.95
N ASN A 76 -4.29 11.05 8.28
CA ASN A 76 -4.18 10.27 9.51
C ASN A 76 -5.26 9.20 9.68
N ARG A 77 -5.97 8.83 8.61
CA ARG A 77 -7.05 7.85 8.72
C ARG A 77 -7.08 6.83 7.61
N ALA A 78 -7.07 7.24 6.33
CA ALA A 78 -7.30 6.30 5.26
C ALA A 78 -6.66 6.73 3.95
N MET A 79 -6.23 5.73 3.17
CA MET A 79 -5.81 5.90 1.78
C MET A 79 -6.37 4.73 0.99
N GLY A 80 -7.06 5.03 -0.10
CA GLY A 80 -7.60 4.01 -0.98
C GLY A 80 -7.19 4.25 -2.42
N ALA A 81 -7.16 3.18 -3.21
CA ALA A 81 -6.77 3.28 -4.62
C ALA A 81 -7.38 2.15 -5.44
N VAL A 82 -7.56 2.43 -6.72
CA VAL A 82 -7.84 1.42 -7.73
C VAL A 82 -6.54 1.19 -8.50
N ILE A 83 -6.12 -0.06 -8.58
CA ILE A 83 -4.86 -0.45 -9.19
C ILE A 83 -5.13 -1.34 -10.38
N HIS A 84 -4.47 -1.06 -11.51
CA HIS A 84 -4.47 -1.92 -12.67
C HIS A 84 -3.05 -2.39 -12.94
N ASP A 85 -2.82 -3.70 -12.85
CA ASP A 85 -1.55 -4.32 -13.25
C ASP A 85 -1.85 -5.10 -14.53
N GLY A 86 -1.61 -4.47 -15.69
CA GLY A 86 -2.08 -5.00 -16.96
C GLY A 86 -3.61 -5.11 -16.94
N PRO A 87 -4.17 -6.30 -17.27
CA PRO A 87 -5.63 -6.50 -17.24
C PRO A 87 -6.21 -6.74 -15.85
N MET A 88 -5.37 -6.94 -14.83
CA MET A 88 -5.83 -7.25 -13.48
C MET A 88 -6.19 -5.99 -12.73
N GLU A 89 -7.41 -5.91 -12.21
CA GLU A 89 -7.86 -4.80 -11.38
C GLU A 89 -7.84 -5.21 -9.91
N MET A 90 -7.32 -4.31 -9.08
CA MET A 90 -7.33 -4.47 -7.64
C MET A 90 -7.85 -3.20 -7.00
N ARG A 91 -8.54 -3.34 -5.86
CA ARG A 91 -8.96 -2.21 -5.05
C ARG A 91 -8.32 -2.34 -3.69
N SER A 92 -7.59 -1.33 -3.29
CA SER A 92 -6.94 -1.33 -1.99
C SER A 92 -7.51 -0.25 -1.10
N ARG A 93 -7.59 -0.55 0.19
CA ARG A 93 -7.95 0.43 1.21
C ARG A 93 -7.06 0.19 2.42
N VAL A 94 -6.41 1.24 2.87
CA VAL A 94 -5.50 1.17 4.01
C VAL A 94 -6.04 2.09 5.09
N LEU A 95 -6.27 1.54 6.28
CA LEU A 95 -6.74 2.28 7.44
C LEU A 95 -5.60 2.46 8.43
N PHE A 96 -5.57 3.64 9.06
CA PHE A 96 -4.56 4.01 10.04
C PHE A 96 -5.28 4.38 11.34
N GLU A 97 -4.88 3.73 12.44
CA GLU A 97 -5.50 3.96 13.74
C GLU A 97 -4.42 4.12 14.81
N ALA A 98 -4.55 5.14 15.65
CA ALA A 98 -3.69 5.26 16.81
C ALA A 98 -4.03 4.19 17.84
N VAL A 99 -3.04 3.37 18.19
CA VAL A 99 -3.16 2.41 19.31
C VAL A 99 -2.80 3.11 20.61
N SER A 100 -1.84 4.03 20.51
CA SER A 100 -1.40 4.90 21.60
C SER A 100 -0.77 6.14 20.98
N ASP A 101 -0.23 7.04 21.78
CA ASP A 101 0.46 8.23 21.28
C ASP A 101 1.70 7.89 20.44
N ARG A 102 2.21 6.69 20.57
CA ARG A 102 3.46 6.25 19.95
C ARG A 102 3.32 5.02 19.07
N GLN A 103 2.10 4.51 18.89
CA GLN A 103 1.88 3.30 18.11
C GLN A 103 0.70 3.48 17.16
N THR A 104 0.85 2.94 15.97
CA THR A 104 -0.17 3.04 14.91
C THR A 104 -0.45 1.65 14.37
N LYS A 105 -1.73 1.31 14.26
CA LYS A 105 -2.14 0.09 13.56
C LYS A 105 -2.47 0.45 12.11
N ILE A 106 -1.85 -0.28 11.19
CA ILE A 106 -2.16 -0.20 9.76
C ILE A 106 -2.92 -1.46 9.38
N THR A 107 -4.08 -1.31 8.76
CA THR A 107 -4.84 -2.43 8.23
C THR A 107 -5.04 -2.21 6.74
N MET A 108 -4.58 -3.17 5.93
CA MET A 108 -4.75 -3.14 4.48
C MET A 108 -5.83 -4.14 4.08
N PHE A 109 -6.79 -3.66 3.30
CA PHE A 109 -7.80 -4.48 2.65
C PHE A 109 -7.51 -4.46 1.16
N LEU A 110 -7.52 -5.64 0.55
CA LEU A 110 -7.26 -5.79 -0.88
C LEU A 110 -8.35 -6.66 -1.50
N ASP A 111 -8.98 -6.13 -2.56
CA ASP A 111 -10.02 -6.84 -3.31
C ASP A 111 -9.51 -7.04 -4.74
N ILE A 112 -9.45 -8.31 -5.17
CA ILE A 112 -8.98 -8.69 -6.49
C ILE A 112 -10.06 -9.54 -7.16
N PRO A 113 -11.03 -8.91 -7.87
CA PRO A 113 -12.19 -9.62 -8.39
C PRO A 113 -11.88 -10.77 -9.34
N SER A 114 -10.81 -10.66 -10.13
CA SER A 114 -10.46 -11.66 -11.14
C SER A 114 -9.59 -12.81 -10.61
N MET A 115 -9.20 -12.77 -9.34
CA MET A 115 -8.29 -13.76 -8.79
C MET A 115 -9.02 -14.81 -7.98
N ASP A 116 -8.57 -16.07 -8.12
CA ASP A 116 -9.16 -17.20 -7.43
C ASP A 116 -8.69 -17.26 -5.97
N GLU A 117 -9.58 -17.67 -5.08
CA GLU A 117 -9.28 -17.86 -3.66
C GLU A 117 -8.13 -18.84 -3.40
N SER A 118 -7.88 -19.76 -4.33
CA SER A 118 -6.75 -20.70 -4.20
C SER A 118 -5.40 -19.98 -4.12
N MET A 119 -5.33 -18.73 -4.59
CA MET A 119 -4.11 -17.91 -4.54
C MET A 119 -3.95 -17.16 -3.21
N LYS A 120 -4.95 -17.23 -2.33
CA LYS A 120 -4.99 -16.41 -1.11
C LYS A 120 -3.76 -16.62 -0.22
N GLY A 121 -3.40 -17.86 0.06
CA GLY A 121 -2.26 -18.15 0.95
C GLY A 121 -0.94 -17.58 0.41
N PHE A 122 -0.73 -17.71 -0.89
CA PHE A 122 0.46 -17.19 -1.54
C PHE A 122 0.52 -15.66 -1.45
N LEU A 123 -0.59 -15.00 -1.74
CA LEU A 123 -0.64 -13.53 -1.70
C LEU A 123 -0.54 -12.97 -0.29
N VAL A 124 -1.21 -13.61 0.68
CA VAL A 124 -1.11 -13.20 2.09
C VAL A 124 0.33 -13.28 2.56
N SER A 125 1.05 -14.34 2.23
CA SER A 125 2.47 -14.46 2.58
C SER A 125 3.31 -13.32 2.02
N ARG A 126 3.06 -12.93 0.76
CA ARG A 126 3.79 -11.83 0.13
C ARG A 126 3.45 -10.50 0.76
N LEU A 127 2.17 -10.27 1.04
CA LEU A 127 1.73 -9.03 1.69
C LEU A 127 2.26 -8.92 3.11
N GLU A 128 2.31 -10.03 3.84
CA GLU A 128 2.88 -10.04 5.18
C GLU A 128 4.38 -9.76 5.17
N ARG A 129 5.10 -10.26 4.16
CA ARG A 129 6.52 -9.94 3.99
C ARG A 129 6.71 -8.45 3.71
N SER A 130 5.91 -7.90 2.79
CA SER A 130 5.92 -6.48 2.47
C SER A 130 5.60 -5.64 3.71
N ALA A 131 4.64 -6.07 4.51
CA ALA A 131 4.27 -5.40 5.75
C ALA A 131 5.42 -5.41 6.77
N ARG A 132 6.13 -6.52 6.90
CA ARG A 132 7.30 -6.59 7.79
C ARG A 132 8.42 -5.66 7.31
N ASN A 133 8.70 -5.64 6.03
CA ASN A 133 9.69 -4.73 5.45
C ASN A 133 9.30 -3.28 5.71
N ARG A 134 8.03 -2.95 5.54
CA ARG A 134 7.51 -1.62 5.79
C ARG A 134 7.65 -1.22 7.25
N LYS A 135 7.31 -2.12 8.16
CA LYS A 135 7.46 -1.88 9.60
C LYS A 135 8.91 -1.60 9.96
N GLU A 136 9.83 -2.42 9.49
CA GLU A 136 11.26 -2.22 9.75
C GLU A 136 11.77 -0.89 9.19
N LEU A 137 11.37 -0.56 7.97
CA LEU A 137 11.77 0.69 7.33
C LEU A 137 11.23 1.89 8.10
N MET A 138 9.95 1.88 8.45
CA MET A 138 9.32 2.97 9.19
C MET A 138 9.97 3.16 10.56
N GLU A 139 10.20 2.08 11.29
CA GLU A 139 10.79 2.16 12.62
C GLU A 139 12.26 2.55 12.59
N SER A 140 12.94 2.36 11.47
CA SER A 140 14.33 2.80 11.32
C SER A 140 14.45 4.25 10.92
N GLU A 141 13.49 4.79 10.18
CA GLU A 141 13.60 6.16 9.60
C GLU A 141 12.70 7.20 10.27
N ILE A 142 11.57 6.79 10.81
CA ILE A 142 10.67 7.73 11.49
C ILE A 142 11.16 7.93 12.93
N GLN A 143 11.22 9.19 13.36
CA GLN A 143 11.57 9.51 14.73
C GLN A 143 10.50 9.03 15.70
N PRO A 144 10.90 8.47 16.85
CA PRO A 144 9.96 8.00 17.86
C PRO A 144 9.03 9.08 18.39
#